data_524f0c3912c28d79765700e8353f7870
#
_entry.id   524f0c3912c28d79765700e8353f7870
#
_cell.length_a   1.000
_cell.length_b   1.000
_cell.length_c   1.000
_cell.angle_alpha   90.00
_cell.angle_beta   90.00
_cell.angle_gamma   90.00
#
_symmetry.space_group_name_H-M   'P 1'
#
loop_
_entity.id
_entity.type
_entity.pdbx_description
1 polymer ?
#
loop_
_entity_poly.entity_id
_entity_poly.type
_entity_poly.pdbx_seq_one_letter_code
_entity_poly.pdbx_strand_id
1 'polypeptide(L)'
;MVTRNNKSSRRSSSSVHADRSAKRATTRSHKHASKQEAAQAHKSRRATARKNTGAQSFDRSAYGSPSSTPRHGNHSRVEHESSSRVVSPSGHRSSAHGYQTNGSEQYSRNSNTKEYVARAKAQKKKSKRKKIALVSIIIVAVLALGGVGAAWAYIMELESNMQRGVNEDLLNSLVVTDSPSDPFYMLLIGVDKSQDRESSDEYGGSYRTDSMILTRVDPKGKTVTMVSIPRDTKVTIPGHGTQKINAAYAFGGPSGAIEAVSDLAGVDINHYAEIDFDGFKAIVDSLGGVDVDVAMEINDSMAGGHVDQGPQTLNGDQALILCRSRHAYDAIGDGDAMRAANQRLVLSAIMKKVVSSDVGTMTNMISTLSNYVTTDFSVASIIGLAQTMMGIDVEKDVYTAACPTTSSYEHDIWWEILDEADWRAMMKRVDAGLPPTEESMVDPASGVVTASAGDGGKTGLTSEGSSGNTSLQGVKIAVKNGSGVNGCASAAASKLTPLGAIVETGNADDFKYKETIIIYNNPSDQAKAQAIADVLGTGTTKKNNGVYSFAGDYLVVVGADWQ
;
A
#
# COMPACT_ATOMS: atom_id res chain seq x y z
N MET A 1 -55.54 48.38 -9.75
CA MET A 1 -56.93 48.17 -10.21
C MET A 1 -57.08 46.69 -10.48
N VAL A 2 -57.70 45.95 -9.52
CA VAL A 2 -59.06 45.40 -9.63
C VAL A 2 -59.07 44.19 -10.61
N THR A 3 -59.41 42.96 -10.31
CA THR A 3 -60.08 42.18 -9.24
C THR A 3 -60.02 40.70 -9.62
N ARG A 4 -59.78 39.81 -8.70
CA ARG A 4 -60.56 38.64 -8.19
C ARG A 4 -61.50 37.90 -9.16
N ASN A 5 -61.42 36.52 -9.22
CA ASN A 5 -62.34 35.55 -8.62
C ASN A 5 -61.97 34.13 -9.03
N ASN A 6 -61.68 33.20 -8.23
CA ASN A 6 -62.38 32.28 -7.34
C ASN A 6 -63.58 31.53 -7.91
N LYS A 7 -63.47 30.14 -7.98
CA LYS A 7 -64.46 29.11 -7.61
C LYS A 7 -64.00 27.72 -8.08
N SER A 8 -63.54 26.87 -7.22
CA SER A 8 -64.23 25.78 -6.45
C SER A 8 -65.30 25.00 -7.23
N SER A 9 -65.08 23.73 -7.46
CA SER A 9 -66.15 22.72 -7.26
C SER A 9 -65.60 21.33 -7.02
N ARG A 10 -66.14 20.73 -6.00
CA ARG A 10 -65.98 19.35 -5.49
C ARG A 10 -66.81 18.37 -6.34
N ARG A 11 -66.48 17.08 -6.03
CA ARG A 11 -67.28 15.82 -6.20
C ARG A 11 -66.82 14.97 -7.38
N SER A 12 -66.72 13.62 -7.25
CA SER A 12 -67.12 12.64 -6.25
C SER A 12 -66.51 11.29 -6.63
N SER A 13 -66.05 10.58 -5.61
CA SER A 13 -66.01 9.14 -5.42
C SER A 13 -66.79 8.23 -6.39
N SER A 14 -66.15 7.11 -6.83
CA SER A 14 -66.69 5.77 -6.53
C SER A 14 -65.82 4.68 -7.16
N SER A 15 -65.28 3.83 -6.32
CA SER A 15 -65.25 2.37 -6.36
C SER A 15 -65.06 1.63 -7.71
N VAL A 16 -63.93 0.94 -7.83
CA VAL A 16 -63.94 -0.47 -8.30
C VAL A 16 -62.87 -1.22 -7.55
N HIS A 17 -63.26 -1.95 -6.51
CA HIS A 17 -62.58 -3.12 -5.99
C HIS A 17 -63.19 -4.32 -6.69
N ALA A 18 -62.42 -5.11 -7.41
CA ALA A 18 -62.47 -6.57 -7.47
C ALA A 18 -61.59 -7.05 -8.64
N ASP A 19 -60.86 -8.09 -8.32
CA ASP A 19 -60.19 -9.02 -9.24
C ASP A 19 -58.66 -8.95 -9.33
N ARG A 20 -58.02 -9.45 -8.31
CA ARG A 20 -56.63 -9.95 -8.32
C ARG A 20 -56.41 -11.09 -7.34
N SER A 21 -57.07 -12.23 -7.57
CA SER A 21 -56.78 -13.47 -6.80
C SER A 21 -56.88 -14.74 -7.62
N ALA A 22 -56.21 -14.78 -8.79
CA ALA A 22 -56.13 -16.04 -9.54
C ALA A 22 -54.92 -16.11 -10.48
N LYS A 23 -53.70 -15.76 -10.02
CA LYS A 23 -52.48 -16.00 -10.83
C LYS A 23 -51.20 -16.23 -9.98
N ARG A 24 -51.33 -16.94 -8.83
CA ARG A 24 -50.18 -17.22 -7.96
C ARG A 24 -49.89 -18.70 -7.70
N ALA A 25 -50.41 -19.61 -8.50
CA ALA A 25 -50.24 -21.05 -8.26
C ALA A 25 -49.47 -21.86 -9.32
N THR A 26 -48.97 -21.24 -10.40
CA THR A 26 -48.31 -22.01 -11.48
C THR A 26 -46.84 -21.69 -11.74
N THR A 27 -46.21 -20.82 -10.96
CA THR A 27 -44.79 -20.44 -11.17
C THR A 27 -43.81 -21.04 -10.16
N ARG A 28 -44.23 -21.97 -9.30
CA ARG A 28 -43.37 -22.55 -8.27
C ARG A 28 -42.80 -23.94 -8.60
N SER A 29 -43.21 -24.54 -9.74
CA SER A 29 -42.79 -25.90 -10.11
C SER A 29 -41.62 -25.98 -11.13
N HIS A 30 -41.24 -24.87 -11.78
CA HIS A 30 -40.17 -24.90 -12.77
C HIS A 30 -38.78 -24.39 -12.30
N LYS A 31 -38.69 -23.89 -11.04
CA LYS A 31 -37.40 -23.40 -10.51
C LYS A 31 -36.53 -24.46 -9.81
N HIS A 32 -37.03 -25.66 -9.56
CA HIS A 32 -36.23 -26.72 -8.93
C HIS A 32 -35.55 -27.68 -9.89
N ALA A 33 -35.98 -27.75 -11.16
CA ALA A 33 -35.36 -28.64 -12.15
C ALA A 33 -34.06 -28.03 -12.78
N SER A 34 -33.99 -26.71 -12.91
CA SER A 34 -32.84 -26.04 -13.54
C SER A 34 -31.57 -25.92 -12.66
N LYS A 35 -31.72 -26.06 -11.33
CA LYS A 35 -30.56 -26.00 -10.41
C LYS A 35 -29.77 -27.31 -10.32
N GLN A 36 -30.34 -28.43 -10.69
CA GLN A 36 -29.64 -29.74 -10.67
C GLN A 36 -28.86 -30.01 -11.98
N GLU A 37 -29.30 -29.45 -13.12
CA GLU A 37 -28.58 -29.61 -14.40
C GLU A 37 -27.35 -28.70 -14.49
N ALA A 38 -27.39 -27.48 -13.95
CA ALA A 38 -26.25 -26.58 -13.91
C ALA A 38 -25.11 -27.10 -13.00
N ALA A 39 -25.44 -27.75 -11.88
CA ALA A 39 -24.45 -28.33 -10.97
C ALA A 39 -23.76 -29.59 -11.54
N GLN A 40 -24.40 -30.31 -12.46
CA GLN A 40 -23.81 -31.47 -13.13
C GLN A 40 -22.91 -31.07 -14.31
N ALA A 41 -23.21 -29.98 -15.00
CA ALA A 41 -22.40 -29.44 -16.09
C ALA A 41 -21.04 -28.88 -15.60
N HIS A 42 -21.03 -28.25 -14.42
CA HIS A 42 -19.81 -27.73 -13.81
C HIS A 42 -18.85 -28.85 -13.31
N LYS A 43 -19.40 -29.96 -12.80
CA LYS A 43 -18.57 -31.12 -12.38
C LYS A 43 -17.95 -31.87 -13.55
N SER A 44 -18.59 -31.87 -14.72
CA SER A 44 -18.04 -32.56 -15.91
C SER A 44 -16.93 -31.77 -16.60
N ARG A 45 -16.94 -30.42 -16.55
CA ARG A 45 -15.89 -29.58 -17.12
C ARG A 45 -14.60 -29.57 -16.26
N ARG A 46 -14.73 -29.66 -14.92
CA ARG A 46 -13.58 -29.77 -14.00
C ARG A 46 -12.88 -31.14 -14.08
N ALA A 47 -13.60 -32.21 -14.43
CA ALA A 47 -13.02 -33.55 -14.60
C ALA A 47 -12.24 -33.71 -15.92
N THR A 48 -12.57 -32.92 -16.96
CA THR A 48 -11.86 -32.96 -18.25
C THR A 48 -10.60 -32.10 -18.26
N ALA A 49 -10.56 -31.01 -17.49
CA ALA A 49 -9.36 -30.17 -17.36
C ALA A 49 -8.24 -30.83 -16.55
N ARG A 50 -8.59 -31.69 -15.57
CA ARG A 50 -7.61 -32.46 -14.77
C ARG A 50 -7.03 -33.72 -15.46
N LYS A 51 -7.55 -34.11 -16.61
CA LYS A 51 -7.06 -35.29 -17.36
C LYS A 51 -6.06 -34.98 -18.49
N ASN A 52 -5.83 -33.68 -18.78
CA ASN A 52 -4.89 -33.28 -19.85
C ASN A 52 -3.50 -32.82 -19.37
N THR A 53 -3.21 -32.87 -18.08
CA THR A 53 -1.86 -32.76 -17.55
C THR A 53 -1.33 -34.13 -17.14
N GLY A 54 -1.39 -35.08 -18.07
CA GLY A 54 -0.79 -36.39 -17.95
C GLY A 54 0.65 -36.34 -18.38
N ALA A 55 1.53 -36.60 -17.44
CA ALA A 55 2.95 -36.78 -17.58
C ALA A 55 3.33 -37.57 -18.80
N GLN A 56 4.17 -37.02 -19.63
CA GLN A 56 5.05 -37.81 -20.51
C GLN A 56 6.26 -38.25 -19.69
N SER A 57 6.18 -39.49 -19.20
CA SER A 57 7.32 -40.25 -18.73
C SER A 57 8.18 -40.62 -19.92
N PHE A 58 9.37 -40.06 -20.02
CA PHE A 58 10.41 -40.57 -20.87
C PHE A 58 11.07 -41.79 -20.17
N ASP A 59 10.75 -42.97 -20.71
CA ASP A 59 11.40 -44.22 -20.44
C ASP A 59 12.84 -44.18 -21.00
N ARG A 60 13.82 -44.39 -20.14
CA ARG A 60 15.20 -44.70 -20.50
C ARG A 60 15.66 -45.89 -19.69
N SER A 61 15.22 -47.04 -20.14
CA SER A 61 15.85 -48.30 -19.80
C SER A 61 17.16 -48.46 -20.57
N ALA A 62 18.07 -49.12 -19.91
CA ALA A 62 19.26 -49.83 -20.33
C ALA A 62 20.60 -49.09 -20.17
N TYR A 63 21.33 -49.50 -19.18
CA TYR A 63 22.60 -50.21 -19.17
C TYR A 63 23.25 -50.16 -17.77
N GLY A 64 23.33 -51.34 -17.17
CA GLY A 64 24.55 -51.99 -16.73
C GLY A 64 25.10 -51.56 -15.36
N SER A 65 24.77 -52.31 -14.32
CA SER A 65 25.71 -52.54 -13.22
C SER A 65 26.82 -53.49 -13.67
N PRO A 66 28.06 -53.38 -13.14
CA PRO A 66 28.37 -54.21 -11.98
C PRO A 66 29.32 -53.57 -10.94
N SER A 67 29.07 -54.01 -9.73
CA SER A 67 29.98 -54.37 -8.62
C SER A 67 31.45 -54.05 -8.77
N SER A 68 32.04 -53.46 -7.75
CA SER A 68 33.10 -54.04 -6.91
C SER A 68 33.79 -52.96 -6.05
N THR A 69 33.75 -53.14 -4.75
CA THR A 69 34.85 -52.79 -3.84
C THR A 69 36.05 -53.65 -4.18
N PRO A 70 37.30 -53.39 -3.79
CA PRO A 70 37.77 -52.68 -2.63
C PRO A 70 39.14 -51.95 -2.78
N ARG A 71 39.54 -51.29 -1.69
CA ARG A 71 40.89 -51.26 -1.11
C ARG A 71 41.97 -50.27 -1.56
N HIS A 72 42.57 -49.74 -0.47
CA HIS A 72 43.96 -49.30 -0.26
C HIS A 72 44.28 -47.89 -0.78
N GLY A 73 44.98 -47.10 -0.09
CA GLY A 73 45.88 -47.20 1.09
C GLY A 73 46.56 -45.88 1.31
N ASN A 74 46.99 -45.75 2.55
CA ASN A 74 48.32 -45.31 2.99
C ASN A 74 48.73 -43.85 2.74
N HIS A 75 49.33 -43.18 3.59
CA HIS A 75 50.32 -43.17 4.69
C HIS A 75 50.38 -41.74 5.20
N SER A 76 50.74 -41.34 6.33
CA SER A 76 51.84 -41.62 7.29
C SER A 76 51.56 -40.82 8.56
N ARG A 77 51.53 -41.34 9.72
CA ARG A 77 52.60 -41.75 10.66
C ARG A 77 53.66 -40.65 10.96
N VAL A 78 53.67 -40.12 12.12
CA VAL A 78 54.86 -40.02 13.01
C VAL A 78 54.43 -40.19 14.45
N GLU A 79 55.09 -41.17 15.03
CA GLU A 79 55.14 -41.63 16.42
C GLU A 79 56.02 -40.74 17.28
N HIS A 80 55.80 -40.79 18.56
CA HIS A 80 56.80 -41.11 19.58
C HIS A 80 56.03 -41.29 20.91
N GLU A 81 55.90 -42.50 21.41
CA GLU A 81 56.78 -43.32 22.28
C GLU A 81 57.27 -42.56 23.48
N SER A 82 57.25 -43.02 24.69
CA SER A 82 57.37 -44.39 25.22
C SER A 82 57.10 -44.36 26.73
N SER A 83 56.50 -45.34 27.23
CA SER A 83 56.90 -46.57 27.93
C SER A 83 57.24 -46.35 29.40
N SER A 84 56.45 -46.91 30.26
CA SER A 84 56.41 -48.27 30.80
C SER A 84 57.26 -48.56 32.00
N ARG A 85 56.64 -49.28 32.92
CA ARG A 85 56.98 -50.41 33.80
C ARG A 85 57.18 -50.07 35.28
N VAL A 86 56.26 -50.46 36.11
CA VAL A 86 56.11 -51.70 36.91
C VAL A 86 57.43 -52.33 37.32
N VAL A 87 57.65 -52.47 38.60
CA VAL A 87 58.02 -53.67 39.36
C VAL A 87 58.20 -53.36 40.85
N SER A 88 57.47 -54.06 41.71
CA SER A 88 57.86 -54.40 43.06
C SER A 88 58.77 -55.62 42.98
N PRO A 89 59.63 -56.00 43.93
CA PRO A 89 59.23 -56.42 45.24
C PRO A 89 60.30 -56.31 46.39
N SER A 90 59.75 -56.48 47.57
CA SER A 90 60.31 -57.22 48.71
C SER A 90 61.73 -57.07 49.17
N GLY A 91 61.86 -56.84 50.45
CA GLY A 91 62.66 -57.75 51.22
C GLY A 91 63.70 -57.13 52.21
N HIS A 92 63.40 -57.34 53.45
CA HIS A 92 64.32 -57.67 54.59
C HIS A 92 65.14 -56.59 55.31
N ARG A 93 64.72 -56.47 56.54
CA ARG A 93 65.51 -56.71 57.80
C ARG A 93 66.84 -55.99 57.93
N SER A 94 67.02 -55.27 58.99
CA SER A 94 67.26 -55.54 60.37
C SER A 94 68.02 -54.40 61.07
N SER A 95 67.57 -54.24 62.26
CA SER A 95 68.34 -53.99 63.50
C SER A 95 69.12 -52.69 63.69
N ALA A 96 68.60 -51.94 64.61
CA ALA A 96 69.04 -51.72 65.98
C ALA A 96 69.93 -50.52 66.30
N HIS A 97 69.54 -49.89 67.41
CA HIS A 97 70.28 -49.00 68.29
C HIS A 97 70.38 -47.55 67.82
N GLY A 98 69.97 -46.60 68.56
CA GLY A 98 70.01 -46.32 69.99
C GLY A 98 69.77 -44.82 70.22
N TYR A 99 69.11 -44.58 71.34
CA TYR A 99 69.21 -43.43 72.26
C TYR A 99 68.90 -41.97 71.83
N GLN A 100 67.79 -41.51 72.46
CA GLN A 100 67.67 -40.27 73.25
C GLN A 100 67.94 -38.94 72.47
N THR A 101 67.09 -37.93 72.53
CA THR A 101 66.49 -37.20 73.66
C THR A 101 65.51 -36.15 73.19
N ASN A 102 64.45 -35.99 73.94
CA ASN A 102 63.70 -34.77 74.22
C ASN A 102 63.61 -33.66 73.18
N GLY A 103 62.41 -33.45 72.73
CA GLY A 103 61.94 -32.20 72.20
C GLY A 103 60.43 -32.28 72.04
N SER A 104 59.69 -31.83 73.03
CA SER A 104 58.25 -31.69 73.04
C SER A 104 57.85 -30.61 72.04
N GLU A 105 57.55 -30.98 70.84
CA GLU A 105 56.78 -30.12 69.97
C GLU A 105 55.29 -30.37 70.20
N GLN A 106 54.69 -29.49 70.99
CA GLN A 106 53.24 -29.30 71.02
C GLN A 106 52.76 -28.92 69.66
N TYR A 107 52.36 -29.89 68.84
CA TYR A 107 51.60 -29.65 67.65
C TYR A 107 50.24 -29.03 68.02
N SER A 108 50.14 -27.74 67.80
CA SER A 108 48.91 -26.98 67.96
C SER A 108 47.82 -27.53 67.04
N ARG A 109 46.99 -28.42 67.59
CA ARG A 109 45.74 -28.89 66.93
C ARG A 109 44.77 -27.80 66.63
N ASN A 110 45.04 -26.53 66.99
CA ASN A 110 44.09 -25.42 66.84
C ASN A 110 44.24 -24.62 65.54
N SER A 111 45.34 -24.69 64.79
CA SER A 111 45.52 -23.94 63.55
C SER A 111 44.83 -24.64 62.38
N ASN A 112 44.84 -25.96 62.26
CA ASN A 112 44.22 -26.73 61.19
C ASN A 112 42.70 -26.71 61.22
N THR A 113 42.06 -26.59 62.37
CA THR A 113 40.61 -26.52 62.51
C THR A 113 40.03 -25.19 62.01
N LYS A 114 40.72 -24.08 62.29
CA LYS A 114 40.26 -22.75 61.78
C LYS A 114 40.36 -22.66 60.27
N GLU A 115 41.41 -23.17 59.66
CA GLU A 115 41.62 -23.17 58.22
C GLU A 115 40.64 -24.12 57.48
N TYR A 116 40.38 -25.30 58.05
CA TYR A 116 39.40 -26.24 57.55
C TYR A 116 37.96 -25.66 57.59
N VAL A 117 37.59 -25.01 58.70
CA VAL A 117 36.31 -24.34 58.88
C VAL A 117 36.16 -23.14 57.90
N ALA A 118 37.28 -22.39 57.71
CA ALA A 118 37.30 -21.27 56.75
C ALA A 118 37.13 -21.76 55.28
N ARG A 119 37.84 -22.84 54.91
CA ARG A 119 37.69 -23.46 53.55
C ARG A 119 36.30 -24.06 53.34
N ALA A 120 35.71 -24.72 54.35
CA ALA A 120 34.35 -25.25 54.28
C ALA A 120 33.29 -24.14 54.19
N LYS A 121 33.48 -23.03 54.96
CA LYS A 121 32.62 -21.84 54.84
C LYS A 121 32.75 -21.16 53.45
N ALA A 122 33.97 -21.07 52.89
CA ALA A 122 34.22 -20.52 51.55
C ALA A 122 33.62 -21.40 50.47
N GLN A 123 33.71 -22.74 50.56
CA GLN A 123 33.07 -23.67 49.65
C GLN A 123 31.52 -23.60 49.70
N LYS A 124 30.94 -23.51 50.93
CA LYS A 124 29.50 -23.30 51.10
C LYS A 124 29.04 -21.96 50.52
N LYS A 125 29.86 -20.90 50.66
CA LYS A 125 29.58 -19.58 50.10
C LYS A 125 29.66 -19.57 48.54
N LYS A 126 30.67 -20.28 47.96
CA LYS A 126 30.79 -20.51 46.51
C LYS A 126 29.62 -21.34 45.97
N SER A 127 29.20 -22.40 46.68
CA SER A 127 28.04 -23.23 46.29
C SER A 127 26.72 -22.43 46.35
N LYS A 128 26.50 -21.61 47.39
CA LYS A 128 25.33 -20.72 47.48
C LYS A 128 25.31 -19.70 46.37
N ARG A 129 26.45 -19.07 46.03
CA ARG A 129 26.54 -18.12 44.89
C ARG A 129 26.27 -18.79 43.56
N LYS A 130 26.77 -20.02 43.30
CA LYS A 130 26.45 -20.80 42.08
C LYS A 130 24.96 -21.15 42.00
N LYS A 131 24.31 -21.53 43.12
CA LYS A 131 22.88 -21.80 43.16
C LYS A 131 22.06 -20.53 42.92
N ILE A 132 22.43 -19.39 43.50
CA ILE A 132 21.78 -18.11 43.25
C ILE A 132 21.95 -17.70 41.78
N ALA A 133 23.16 -17.80 41.21
CA ALA A 133 23.41 -17.52 39.81
C ALA A 133 22.57 -18.42 38.86
N LEU A 134 22.49 -19.73 39.17
CA LEU A 134 21.68 -20.67 38.41
C LEU A 134 20.19 -20.31 38.46
N VAL A 135 19.66 -20.00 39.66
CA VAL A 135 18.26 -19.57 39.83
C VAL A 135 17.99 -18.26 39.11
N SER A 136 18.92 -17.29 39.15
CA SER A 136 18.78 -16.04 38.41
C SER A 136 18.76 -16.28 36.90
N ILE A 137 19.61 -17.17 36.37
CA ILE A 137 19.60 -17.55 34.93
C ILE A 137 18.27 -18.21 34.55
N ILE A 138 17.75 -19.09 35.41
CA ILE A 138 16.44 -19.75 35.16
C ILE A 138 15.31 -18.70 35.15
N ILE A 139 15.32 -17.76 36.11
CA ILE A 139 14.30 -16.68 36.14
C ILE A 139 14.37 -15.83 34.88
N VAL A 140 15.56 -15.42 34.45
CA VAL A 140 15.76 -14.65 33.21
C VAL A 140 15.27 -15.47 31.98
N ALA A 141 15.60 -16.76 31.93
CA ALA A 141 15.14 -17.65 30.87
C ALA A 141 13.62 -17.80 30.85
N VAL A 142 12.98 -17.94 32.02
CA VAL A 142 11.51 -18.01 32.15
C VAL A 142 10.84 -16.70 31.73
N LEU A 143 11.41 -15.56 32.14
CA LEU A 143 10.91 -14.24 31.72
C LEU A 143 11.08 -14.01 30.20
N ALA A 144 12.22 -14.44 29.64
CA ALA A 144 12.45 -14.36 28.19
C ALA A 144 11.49 -15.26 27.42
N LEU A 145 11.29 -16.51 27.85
CA LEU A 145 10.34 -17.45 27.25
C LEU A 145 8.88 -16.96 27.41
N GLY A 146 8.54 -16.41 28.59
CA GLY A 146 7.24 -15.80 28.83
C GLY A 146 7.00 -14.58 27.93
N GLY A 147 8.01 -13.73 27.75
CA GLY A 147 7.94 -12.57 26.85
C GLY A 147 7.78 -12.97 25.38
N VAL A 148 8.53 -13.98 24.93
CA VAL A 148 8.38 -14.53 23.57
C VAL A 148 7.00 -15.15 23.38
N GLY A 149 6.50 -15.91 24.37
CA GLY A 149 5.16 -16.49 24.32
C GLY A 149 4.04 -15.44 24.25
N ALA A 150 4.17 -14.36 25.04
CA ALA A 150 3.21 -13.26 25.03
C ALA A 150 3.26 -12.48 23.70
N ALA A 151 4.44 -12.22 23.16
CA ALA A 151 4.60 -11.58 21.85
C ALA A 151 3.99 -12.44 20.72
N TRP A 152 4.22 -13.75 20.77
CA TRP A 152 3.64 -14.68 19.81
C TRP A 152 2.11 -14.73 19.88
N ALA A 153 1.54 -14.80 21.10
CA ALA A 153 0.10 -14.77 21.31
C ALA A 153 -0.53 -13.45 20.81
N TYR A 154 0.15 -12.33 21.04
CA TYR A 154 -0.27 -11.02 20.52
C TYR A 154 -0.26 -10.98 18.98
N ILE A 155 0.78 -11.48 18.33
CA ILE A 155 0.83 -11.56 16.85
C ILE A 155 -0.30 -12.43 16.32
N MET A 156 -0.59 -13.57 16.94
CA MET A 156 -1.70 -14.43 16.54
C MET A 156 -3.07 -13.77 16.72
N GLU A 157 -3.24 -12.94 17.74
CA GLU A 157 -4.46 -12.16 17.93
C GLU A 157 -4.63 -11.12 16.81
N LEU A 158 -3.58 -10.37 16.46
CA LEU A 158 -3.60 -9.42 15.34
C LEU A 158 -3.94 -10.13 14.03
N GLU A 159 -3.30 -11.25 13.74
CA GLU A 159 -3.53 -12.04 12.53
C GLU A 159 -4.97 -12.59 12.48
N SER A 160 -5.48 -13.13 13.60
CA SER A 160 -6.87 -13.59 13.70
C SER A 160 -7.88 -12.47 13.46
N ASN A 161 -7.57 -11.25 13.86
CA ASN A 161 -8.42 -10.10 13.61
C ASN A 161 -8.44 -9.72 12.12
N MET A 162 -7.26 -9.66 11.47
CA MET A 162 -7.12 -9.32 10.05
C MET A 162 -7.73 -10.38 9.13
N GLN A 163 -7.74 -11.63 9.55
CA GLN A 163 -8.32 -12.74 8.78
C GLN A 163 -9.80 -12.97 9.05
N ARG A 164 -10.46 -12.11 9.83
CA ARG A 164 -11.91 -12.15 9.98
C ARG A 164 -12.58 -11.90 8.64
N GLY A 165 -13.38 -12.86 8.18
CA GLY A 165 -14.03 -12.77 6.86
C GLY A 165 -13.24 -13.41 5.72
N VAL A 166 -11.99 -13.79 5.94
CA VAL A 166 -11.23 -14.64 5.01
C VAL A 166 -11.76 -16.07 5.15
N ASN A 167 -12.43 -16.54 4.11
CA ASN A 167 -13.02 -17.88 4.05
C ASN A 167 -12.37 -18.73 2.96
N GLU A 168 -12.75 -20.01 2.90
CA GLU A 168 -12.20 -20.95 1.90
C GLU A 168 -12.49 -20.50 0.45
N ASP A 169 -13.63 -19.86 0.20
CA ASP A 169 -13.98 -19.38 -1.15
C ASP A 169 -13.05 -18.25 -1.58
N LEU A 170 -12.74 -17.31 -0.67
CA LEU A 170 -11.77 -16.25 -0.92
C LEU A 170 -10.39 -16.83 -1.17
N LEU A 171 -9.90 -17.73 -0.32
CA LEU A 171 -8.58 -18.34 -0.48
C LEU A 171 -8.47 -19.17 -1.76
N ASN A 172 -9.57 -19.80 -2.20
CA ASN A 172 -9.62 -20.57 -3.45
C ASN A 172 -9.64 -19.68 -4.71
N SER A 173 -10.04 -18.41 -4.59
CA SER A 173 -10.01 -17.44 -5.69
C SER A 173 -8.64 -16.78 -5.87
N LEU A 174 -7.75 -16.90 -4.88
CA LEU A 174 -6.38 -16.39 -4.94
C LEU A 174 -5.41 -17.43 -5.52
N VAL A 175 -4.43 -16.96 -6.28
CA VAL A 175 -3.37 -17.80 -6.85
C VAL A 175 -2.08 -17.58 -6.07
N VAL A 176 -1.53 -18.67 -5.55
CA VAL A 176 -0.30 -18.60 -4.73
C VAL A 176 0.91 -18.29 -5.64
N THR A 177 1.75 -17.34 -5.22
CA THR A 177 3.03 -17.06 -5.88
C THR A 177 4.07 -18.15 -5.61
N ASP A 178 4.96 -18.41 -6.57
CA ASP A 178 6.02 -19.40 -6.41
C ASP A 178 7.05 -19.01 -5.34
N SER A 179 7.28 -17.70 -5.17
CA SER A 179 8.21 -17.14 -4.17
C SER A 179 7.67 -15.83 -3.59
N PRO A 180 7.85 -15.57 -2.28
CA PRO A 180 7.44 -14.30 -1.66
C PRO A 180 8.11 -13.04 -2.24
N SER A 181 9.16 -13.22 -3.02
CA SER A 181 9.89 -12.13 -3.68
C SER A 181 9.51 -11.93 -5.15
N ASP A 182 8.65 -12.78 -5.69
CA ASP A 182 8.19 -12.63 -7.07
C ASP A 182 7.14 -11.51 -7.15
N PRO A 183 7.03 -10.84 -8.30
CA PRO A 183 5.95 -9.88 -8.52
C PRO A 183 4.59 -10.56 -8.36
N PHE A 184 3.65 -9.85 -7.74
CA PHE A 184 2.31 -10.34 -7.51
C PHE A 184 1.26 -9.26 -7.73
N TYR A 185 0.03 -9.69 -7.98
CA TYR A 185 -1.12 -8.80 -8.04
C TYR A 185 -1.95 -8.89 -6.75
N MET A 186 -2.40 -7.75 -6.29
CA MET A 186 -3.25 -7.58 -5.13
C MET A 186 -4.47 -6.76 -5.49
N LEU A 187 -5.64 -7.17 -5.02
CA LEU A 187 -6.86 -6.38 -5.15
C LEU A 187 -7.13 -5.64 -3.85
N LEU A 188 -7.09 -4.30 -3.92
CA LEU A 188 -7.47 -3.43 -2.82
C LEU A 188 -8.91 -3.00 -3.01
N ILE A 189 -9.75 -3.18 -1.98
CA ILE A 189 -11.16 -2.81 -2.00
C ILE A 189 -11.48 -1.87 -0.84
N GLY A 190 -12.14 -0.76 -1.18
CA GLY A 190 -12.79 0.12 -0.22
C GLY A 190 -14.29 -0.15 -0.16
N VAL A 191 -14.80 -0.42 1.04
CA VAL A 191 -16.22 -0.67 1.28
C VAL A 191 -16.81 0.38 2.21
N ASP A 192 -18.07 0.74 1.94
CA ASP A 192 -18.86 1.59 2.83
C ASP A 192 -19.76 0.68 3.71
N LYS A 193 -19.30 0.42 4.93
CA LYS A 193 -20.02 -0.35 5.97
C LYS A 193 -20.79 0.56 6.92
N SER A 194 -21.24 1.74 6.49
CA SER A 194 -22.01 2.63 7.36
C SER A 194 -23.30 1.96 7.84
N GLN A 195 -23.64 2.14 9.13
CA GLN A 195 -24.83 1.60 9.77
C GLN A 195 -26.14 2.02 9.07
N ASP A 196 -26.14 3.16 8.40
CA ASP A 196 -27.28 3.67 7.63
C ASP A 196 -27.60 2.78 6.42
N ARG A 197 -26.60 2.13 5.82
CA ARG A 197 -26.79 1.18 4.70
C ARG A 197 -27.09 -0.24 5.17
N GLU A 198 -26.55 -0.64 6.30
CA GLU A 198 -26.82 -1.95 6.91
C GLU A 198 -28.29 -2.11 7.30
N SER A 199 -28.96 -0.99 7.63
CA SER A 199 -30.37 -0.93 8.02
C SER A 199 -31.33 -0.69 6.85
N SER A 200 -30.84 -0.42 5.63
CA SER A 200 -31.71 -0.15 4.47
C SER A 200 -32.07 -1.43 3.73
N ASP A 201 -33.37 -1.81 3.77
CA ASP A 201 -33.95 -2.91 2.98
C ASP A 201 -33.82 -2.70 1.45
N GLU A 202 -33.45 -1.51 1.02
CA GLU A 202 -33.40 -1.11 -0.40
C GLU A 202 -32.29 -1.86 -1.18
N TYR A 203 -31.25 -2.32 -0.50
CA TYR A 203 -30.11 -3.01 -1.13
C TYR A 203 -29.88 -4.43 -0.59
N GLY A 204 -30.80 -4.96 0.22
CA GLY A 204 -30.76 -6.35 0.68
C GLY A 204 -29.56 -6.69 1.58
N GLY A 205 -28.98 -5.71 2.29
CA GLY A 205 -27.83 -5.91 3.16
C GLY A 205 -26.52 -6.22 2.42
N SER A 206 -26.47 -6.04 1.12
CA SER A 206 -25.27 -6.27 0.30
C SER A 206 -24.45 -4.99 0.21
N TYR A 207 -23.24 -5.04 0.75
CA TYR A 207 -22.26 -3.96 0.56
C TYR A 207 -21.83 -3.89 -0.92
N ARG A 208 -21.64 -2.67 -1.43
CA ARG A 208 -21.03 -2.44 -2.75
C ARG A 208 -19.66 -1.86 -2.56
N THR A 209 -18.75 -2.26 -3.41
CA THR A 209 -17.42 -1.68 -3.43
C THR A 209 -17.48 -0.30 -4.07
N ASP A 210 -17.00 0.72 -3.35
CA ASP A 210 -16.91 2.09 -3.85
C ASP A 210 -15.54 2.38 -4.50
N SER A 211 -14.54 1.58 -4.17
CA SER A 211 -13.19 1.65 -4.72
C SER A 211 -12.65 0.25 -4.99
N MET A 212 -12.09 0.02 -6.18
CA MET A 212 -11.37 -1.19 -6.56
C MET A 212 -10.06 -0.76 -7.23
N ILE A 213 -8.93 -1.19 -6.68
CA ILE A 213 -7.61 -0.86 -7.19
C ILE A 213 -6.82 -2.17 -7.37
N LEU A 214 -6.55 -2.51 -8.62
CA LEU A 214 -5.63 -3.58 -8.96
C LEU A 214 -4.20 -3.08 -8.76
N THR A 215 -3.46 -3.70 -7.86
CA THR A 215 -2.11 -3.29 -7.50
C THR A 215 -1.13 -4.39 -7.86
N ARG A 216 -0.13 -4.09 -8.70
CA ARG A 216 1.02 -4.96 -8.92
C ARG A 216 2.16 -4.50 -8.02
N VAL A 217 2.70 -5.41 -7.24
CA VAL A 217 3.86 -5.17 -6.37
C VAL A 217 5.02 -6.00 -6.88
N ASP A 218 6.17 -5.39 -7.08
CA ASP A 218 7.42 -6.06 -7.42
C ASP A 218 8.45 -5.86 -6.29
N PRO A 219 8.58 -6.81 -5.37
CA PRO A 219 9.49 -6.66 -4.24
C PRO A 219 10.97 -6.59 -4.65
N LYS A 220 11.37 -7.28 -5.73
CA LYS A 220 12.75 -7.27 -6.25
C LYS A 220 13.07 -5.97 -6.98
N GLY A 221 12.13 -5.54 -7.85
CA GLY A 221 12.25 -4.30 -8.61
C GLY A 221 12.00 -3.06 -7.77
N LYS A 222 11.42 -3.22 -6.58
CA LYS A 222 10.95 -2.14 -5.70
C LYS A 222 10.03 -1.18 -6.43
N THR A 223 9.08 -1.71 -7.20
CA THR A 223 8.07 -0.92 -7.89
C THR A 223 6.67 -1.33 -7.48
N VAL A 224 5.76 -0.37 -7.49
CA VAL A 224 4.33 -0.59 -7.26
C VAL A 224 3.54 0.08 -8.35
N THR A 225 2.58 -0.62 -8.94
CA THR A 225 1.66 -0.06 -9.93
C THR A 225 0.24 -0.18 -9.41
N MET A 226 -0.49 0.93 -9.34
CA MET A 226 -1.88 0.98 -8.90
C MET A 226 -2.79 1.39 -10.07
N VAL A 227 -3.74 0.53 -10.44
CA VAL A 227 -4.72 0.80 -11.49
C VAL A 227 -6.12 0.78 -10.88
N SER A 228 -6.78 1.94 -10.85
CA SER A 228 -8.18 2.03 -10.40
C SER A 228 -9.12 1.48 -11.46
N ILE A 229 -10.06 0.63 -11.03
CA ILE A 229 -11.12 0.09 -11.87
C ILE A 229 -12.41 0.81 -11.50
N PRO A 230 -13.04 1.55 -12.44
CA PRO A 230 -14.30 2.21 -12.18
C PRO A 230 -15.37 1.21 -11.76
N ARG A 231 -16.08 1.51 -10.66
CA ARG A 231 -17.11 0.62 -10.10
C ARG A 231 -18.26 0.30 -11.05
N ASP A 232 -18.51 1.21 -12.01
CA ASP A 232 -19.58 1.14 -13.00
C ASP A 232 -19.12 0.48 -14.32
N THR A 233 -17.91 -0.09 -14.36
CA THR A 233 -17.38 -0.82 -15.54
C THR A 233 -18.30 -1.96 -15.90
N LYS A 234 -18.69 -2.00 -17.19
CA LYS A 234 -19.62 -2.98 -17.76
C LYS A 234 -18.90 -4.31 -17.96
N VAL A 235 -19.32 -5.34 -17.22
CA VAL A 235 -18.74 -6.68 -17.29
C VAL A 235 -19.83 -7.75 -17.37
N THR A 236 -19.45 -8.97 -17.77
CA THR A 236 -20.33 -10.13 -17.70
C THR A 236 -19.98 -10.97 -16.50
N ILE A 237 -20.89 -11.04 -15.51
CA ILE A 237 -20.71 -11.84 -14.29
C ILE A 237 -21.35 -13.21 -14.51
N PRO A 238 -20.63 -14.32 -14.34
CA PRO A 238 -21.15 -15.67 -14.50
C PRO A 238 -22.42 -15.91 -13.64
N GLY A 239 -23.51 -16.33 -14.29
CA GLY A 239 -24.80 -16.57 -13.64
C GLY A 239 -25.66 -15.32 -13.41
N HIS A 240 -25.14 -14.11 -13.65
CA HIS A 240 -25.84 -12.83 -13.41
C HIS A 240 -25.93 -11.97 -14.68
N GLY A 241 -25.30 -12.36 -15.80
CA GLY A 241 -25.32 -11.62 -17.07
C GLY A 241 -24.49 -10.33 -17.01
N THR A 242 -24.88 -9.35 -17.86
CA THR A 242 -24.21 -8.06 -17.90
C THR A 242 -24.55 -7.21 -16.69
N GLN A 243 -23.55 -6.79 -15.95
CA GLN A 243 -23.66 -6.02 -14.71
C GLN A 243 -22.52 -5.00 -14.61
N LYS A 244 -22.64 -4.05 -13.66
CA LYS A 244 -21.52 -3.24 -13.20
C LYS A 244 -20.56 -4.12 -12.39
N ILE A 245 -19.25 -3.90 -12.52
CA ILE A 245 -18.25 -4.76 -11.87
C ILE A 245 -18.39 -4.79 -10.34
N ASN A 246 -18.82 -3.67 -9.71
CA ASN A 246 -19.07 -3.63 -8.27
C ASN A 246 -20.19 -4.57 -7.80
N ALA A 247 -21.07 -5.01 -8.69
CA ALA A 247 -22.10 -5.99 -8.37
C ALA A 247 -21.52 -7.40 -8.14
N ALA A 248 -20.32 -7.68 -8.64
CA ALA A 248 -19.65 -8.95 -8.38
C ALA A 248 -19.42 -9.19 -6.88
N TYR A 249 -19.02 -8.13 -6.17
CA TYR A 249 -18.90 -8.18 -4.70
C TYR A 249 -20.25 -8.45 -4.01
N ALA A 250 -21.33 -7.81 -4.46
CA ALA A 250 -22.65 -8.03 -3.89
C ALA A 250 -23.18 -9.45 -4.12
N PHE A 251 -22.78 -10.12 -5.20
CA PHE A 251 -23.20 -11.49 -5.53
C PHE A 251 -22.33 -12.58 -4.91
N GLY A 252 -21.04 -12.39 -4.89
CA GLY A 252 -20.05 -13.40 -4.49
C GLY A 252 -19.09 -12.95 -3.38
N GLY A 253 -19.31 -11.77 -2.77
CA GLY A 253 -18.40 -11.23 -1.78
C GLY A 253 -17.01 -10.94 -2.37
N PRO A 254 -15.96 -11.01 -1.54
CA PRO A 254 -14.58 -10.83 -1.99
C PRO A 254 -14.17 -11.73 -3.15
N SER A 255 -14.55 -13.02 -3.12
CA SER A 255 -14.24 -13.98 -4.19
C SER A 255 -14.82 -13.55 -5.54
N GLY A 256 -16.08 -13.07 -5.54
CA GLY A 256 -16.74 -12.61 -6.74
C GLY A 256 -16.04 -11.37 -7.33
N ALA A 257 -15.58 -10.45 -6.48
CA ALA A 257 -14.82 -9.28 -6.92
C ALA A 257 -13.46 -9.68 -7.51
N ILE A 258 -12.75 -10.61 -6.86
CA ILE A 258 -11.47 -11.14 -7.36
C ILE A 258 -11.65 -11.81 -8.72
N GLU A 259 -12.65 -12.69 -8.87
CA GLU A 259 -12.95 -13.36 -10.14
C GLU A 259 -13.25 -12.35 -11.25
N ALA A 260 -14.10 -11.34 -10.97
CA ALA A 260 -14.47 -10.33 -11.96
C ALA A 260 -13.30 -9.44 -12.38
N VAL A 261 -12.42 -9.06 -11.45
CA VAL A 261 -11.24 -8.24 -11.74
C VAL A 261 -10.16 -9.07 -12.44
N SER A 262 -9.95 -10.32 -12.04
CA SER A 262 -9.03 -11.25 -12.70
C SER A 262 -9.44 -11.49 -14.15
N ASP A 263 -10.74 -11.74 -14.40
CA ASP A 263 -11.28 -11.91 -15.76
C ASP A 263 -11.12 -10.63 -16.61
N LEU A 264 -11.37 -9.43 -16.02
CA LEU A 264 -11.24 -8.15 -16.70
C LEU A 264 -9.78 -7.84 -17.06
N ALA A 265 -8.87 -8.09 -16.13
CA ALA A 265 -7.45 -7.73 -16.26
C ALA A 265 -6.62 -8.81 -16.98
N GLY A 266 -7.12 -10.05 -17.04
CA GLY A 266 -6.40 -11.19 -17.63
C GLY A 266 -5.18 -11.60 -16.82
N VAL A 267 -5.17 -11.34 -15.49
CA VAL A 267 -4.08 -11.68 -14.56
C VAL A 267 -4.60 -12.45 -13.36
N ASP A 268 -3.73 -13.26 -12.77
CA ASP A 268 -4.00 -13.96 -11.53
C ASP A 268 -3.84 -13.01 -10.34
N ILE A 269 -4.87 -12.92 -9.47
CA ILE A 269 -4.79 -12.14 -8.24
C ILE A 269 -4.28 -13.03 -7.13
N ASN A 270 -3.19 -12.60 -6.48
CA ASN A 270 -2.47 -13.38 -5.48
C ASN A 270 -2.88 -13.02 -4.05
N HIS A 271 -3.25 -11.76 -3.83
CA HIS A 271 -3.54 -11.22 -2.51
C HIS A 271 -4.75 -10.30 -2.54
N TYR A 272 -5.35 -10.12 -1.39
CA TYR A 272 -6.54 -9.31 -1.18
C TYR A 272 -6.42 -8.45 0.07
N ALA A 273 -6.90 -7.21 -0.01
CA ALA A 273 -7.13 -6.39 1.17
C ALA A 273 -8.40 -5.55 1.02
N GLU A 274 -9.19 -5.53 2.08
CA GLU A 274 -10.43 -4.75 2.19
C GLU A 274 -10.36 -3.84 3.40
N ILE A 275 -10.78 -2.59 3.22
CA ILE A 275 -10.83 -1.59 4.27
C ILE A 275 -12.15 -0.83 4.22
N ASP A 276 -12.69 -0.48 5.37
CA ASP A 276 -13.81 0.45 5.49
C ASP A 276 -13.34 1.89 5.78
N PHE A 277 -14.27 2.83 5.79
CA PHE A 277 -13.96 4.26 5.98
C PHE A 277 -13.37 4.56 7.36
N ASP A 278 -13.81 3.88 8.41
CA ASP A 278 -13.29 4.12 9.76
C ASP A 278 -11.87 3.60 9.90
N GLY A 279 -11.60 2.44 9.29
CA GLY A 279 -10.25 1.90 9.20
C GLY A 279 -9.30 2.77 8.39
N PHE A 280 -9.77 3.30 7.27
CA PHE A 280 -8.98 4.23 6.46
C PHE A 280 -8.56 5.46 7.27
N LYS A 281 -9.51 6.12 7.98
CA LYS A 281 -9.20 7.25 8.86
C LYS A 281 -8.19 6.88 9.95
N ALA A 282 -8.44 5.75 10.63
CA ALA A 282 -7.58 5.28 11.71
C ALA A 282 -6.13 5.00 11.25
N ILE A 283 -5.95 4.50 10.03
CA ILE A 283 -4.62 4.28 9.45
C ILE A 283 -3.90 5.61 9.24
N VAL A 284 -4.56 6.57 8.58
CA VAL A 284 -3.99 7.89 8.32
C VAL A 284 -3.60 8.58 9.63
N ASP A 285 -4.47 8.53 10.64
CA ASP A 285 -4.21 9.14 11.95
C ASP A 285 -3.08 8.43 12.70
N SER A 286 -2.97 7.09 12.60
CA SER A 286 -1.88 6.33 13.23
C SER A 286 -0.49 6.67 12.66
N LEU A 287 -0.44 7.15 11.43
CA LEU A 287 0.78 7.64 10.77
C LEU A 287 1.08 9.12 11.07
N GLY A 288 0.23 9.79 11.89
CA GLY A 288 0.35 11.22 12.16
C GLY A 288 -0.10 12.10 10.99
N GLY A 289 -0.93 11.57 10.11
CA GLY A 289 -1.39 12.21 8.88
C GLY A 289 -0.53 11.88 7.66
N VAL A 290 -1.02 12.30 6.48
CA VAL A 290 -0.35 12.08 5.19
C VAL A 290 -0.10 13.40 4.48
N ASP A 291 1.08 13.56 3.91
CA ASP A 291 1.51 14.78 3.24
C ASP A 291 1.16 14.71 1.76
N VAL A 292 0.27 15.59 1.32
CA VAL A 292 -0.21 15.67 -0.06
C VAL A 292 -0.27 17.13 -0.53
N ASP A 293 -0.12 17.32 -1.82
CA ASP A 293 -0.41 18.58 -2.51
C ASP A 293 -1.80 18.46 -3.15
N VAL A 294 -2.79 19.10 -2.55
CA VAL A 294 -4.18 19.07 -3.01
C VAL A 294 -4.31 20.01 -4.20
N ALA A 295 -4.52 19.44 -5.39
CA ALA A 295 -4.46 20.16 -6.66
C ALA A 295 -5.47 21.31 -6.76
N MET A 296 -6.66 21.15 -6.19
CA MET A 296 -7.68 22.20 -6.10
C MET A 296 -8.43 22.11 -4.78
N GLU A 297 -9.03 23.24 -4.35
CA GLU A 297 -9.88 23.29 -3.17
C GLU A 297 -11.06 22.30 -3.29
N ILE A 298 -11.24 21.51 -2.26
CA ILE A 298 -12.37 20.57 -2.14
C ILE A 298 -13.44 21.20 -1.24
N ASN A 299 -14.63 21.37 -1.79
CA ASN A 299 -15.81 21.76 -1.03
C ASN A 299 -16.97 20.86 -1.45
N ASP A 300 -17.10 19.73 -0.75
CA ASP A 300 -18.06 18.67 -1.10
C ASP A 300 -18.77 18.17 0.17
N SER A 301 -19.98 18.66 0.39
CA SER A 301 -20.79 18.28 1.54
C SER A 301 -21.19 16.80 1.52
N MET A 302 -21.28 16.18 0.34
CA MET A 302 -21.57 14.74 0.20
C MET A 302 -20.34 13.89 0.51
N ALA A 303 -19.13 14.44 0.35
CA ALA A 303 -17.89 13.79 0.78
C ALA A 303 -17.62 13.97 2.28
N GLY A 304 -18.30 14.92 2.92
CA GLY A 304 -18.20 15.17 4.36
C GLY A 304 -17.60 16.52 4.74
N GLY A 305 -17.23 17.38 3.77
CA GLY A 305 -16.76 18.73 4.12
C GLY A 305 -15.78 19.37 3.13
N HIS A 306 -14.71 19.93 3.70
CA HIS A 306 -13.80 20.84 3.01
C HIS A 306 -12.33 20.44 3.22
N VAL A 307 -11.52 20.60 2.17
CA VAL A 307 -10.05 20.50 2.22
C VAL A 307 -9.47 21.63 1.37
N ASP A 308 -8.55 22.38 1.93
CA ASP A 308 -7.89 23.51 1.26
C ASP A 308 -7.02 23.01 0.09
N GLN A 309 -6.78 23.87 -0.90
CA GLN A 309 -5.83 23.64 -1.98
C GLN A 309 -4.38 23.79 -1.47
N GLY A 310 -3.46 23.04 -2.06
CA GLY A 310 -2.01 23.16 -1.88
C GLY A 310 -1.40 22.13 -0.95
N PRO A 311 -0.08 22.23 -0.69
CA PRO A 311 0.67 21.29 0.13
C PRO A 311 0.24 21.34 1.60
N GLN A 312 -0.15 20.20 2.14
CA GLN A 312 -0.61 20.10 3.52
C GLN A 312 -0.54 18.65 4.04
N THR A 313 -0.58 18.50 5.37
CA THR A 313 -0.73 17.22 6.03
C THR A 313 -2.20 16.99 6.34
N LEU A 314 -2.81 15.97 5.73
CA LEU A 314 -4.20 15.59 5.96
C LEU A 314 -4.30 14.61 7.12
N ASN A 315 -5.23 14.84 8.04
CA ASN A 315 -5.66 13.83 9.00
C ASN A 315 -6.63 12.82 8.35
N GLY A 316 -7.09 11.82 9.10
CA GLY A 316 -7.96 10.77 8.58
C GLY A 316 -9.27 11.27 7.97
N ASP A 317 -9.92 12.25 8.62
CA ASP A 317 -11.17 12.82 8.10
C ASP A 317 -10.94 13.62 6.82
N GLN A 318 -9.91 14.46 6.75
CA GLN A 318 -9.56 15.24 5.57
C GLN A 318 -9.15 14.34 4.40
N ALA A 319 -8.34 13.31 4.65
CA ALA A 319 -7.96 12.32 3.65
C ALA A 319 -9.18 11.57 3.11
N LEU A 320 -10.14 11.22 3.97
CA LEU A 320 -11.38 10.57 3.55
C LEU A 320 -12.25 11.50 2.71
N ILE A 321 -12.38 12.80 3.08
CA ILE A 321 -13.09 13.81 2.29
C ILE A 321 -12.47 13.87 0.88
N LEU A 322 -11.15 13.98 0.76
CA LEU A 322 -10.44 14.01 -0.52
C LEU A 322 -10.70 12.73 -1.34
N CYS A 323 -10.65 11.56 -0.72
CA CYS A 323 -10.88 10.26 -1.36
C CYS A 323 -12.34 10.00 -1.77
N ARG A 324 -13.31 10.74 -1.22
CA ARG A 324 -14.74 10.60 -1.52
C ARG A 324 -15.27 11.70 -2.43
N SER A 325 -14.56 12.82 -2.54
CA SER A 325 -15.04 13.98 -3.25
C SER A 325 -15.25 13.71 -4.74
N ARG A 326 -16.43 14.08 -5.22
CA ARG A 326 -16.86 14.02 -6.62
C ARG A 326 -17.47 15.34 -7.05
N HIS A 327 -18.35 15.89 -6.22
CA HIS A 327 -19.13 17.08 -6.56
C HIS A 327 -18.29 18.37 -6.56
N ALA A 328 -17.13 18.38 -5.92
CA ALA A 328 -16.16 19.46 -6.08
C ALA A 328 -15.69 19.61 -7.55
N TYR A 329 -15.82 18.57 -8.35
CA TYR A 329 -15.39 18.51 -9.75
C TYR A 329 -16.54 18.67 -10.77
N ASP A 330 -17.79 18.87 -10.33
CA ASP A 330 -18.97 18.95 -11.22
C ASP A 330 -18.83 20.03 -12.31
N ALA A 331 -18.13 21.12 -12.00
CA ALA A 331 -17.92 22.21 -12.96
C ALA A 331 -16.91 21.89 -14.07
N ILE A 332 -16.07 20.87 -13.89
CA ILE A 332 -14.98 20.54 -14.81
C ILE A 332 -15.13 19.16 -15.44
N GLY A 333 -16.11 18.35 -15.02
CA GLY A 333 -16.46 17.07 -15.67
C GLY A 333 -16.27 15.88 -14.74
N ASP A 334 -15.48 14.90 -15.08
CA ASP A 334 -15.40 13.55 -14.53
C ASP A 334 -15.00 13.46 -13.05
N GLY A 335 -15.97 13.69 -12.14
CA GLY A 335 -15.76 13.60 -10.70
C GLY A 335 -15.37 12.19 -10.21
N ASP A 336 -15.78 11.13 -10.92
CA ASP A 336 -15.40 9.75 -10.56
C ASP A 336 -13.92 9.47 -10.89
N ALA A 337 -13.41 9.94 -12.03
CA ALA A 337 -11.99 9.82 -12.37
C ALA A 337 -11.10 10.61 -11.41
N MET A 338 -11.52 11.86 -11.05
CA MET A 338 -10.79 12.69 -10.07
C MET A 338 -10.76 12.04 -8.69
N ARG A 339 -11.89 11.51 -8.22
CA ARG A 339 -11.95 10.74 -6.97
C ARG A 339 -10.99 9.56 -6.99
N ALA A 340 -10.99 8.76 -8.07
CA ALA A 340 -10.09 7.61 -8.20
C ALA A 340 -8.61 8.03 -8.21
N ALA A 341 -8.28 9.15 -8.83
CA ALA A 341 -6.93 9.73 -8.81
C ALA A 341 -6.52 10.16 -7.39
N ASN A 342 -7.40 10.86 -6.67
CA ASN A 342 -7.16 11.25 -5.28
C ASN A 342 -6.98 10.04 -4.35
N GLN A 343 -7.72 8.95 -4.57
CA GLN A 343 -7.54 7.71 -3.81
C GLN A 343 -6.12 7.14 -4.01
N ARG A 344 -5.62 7.11 -5.24
CA ARG A 344 -4.24 6.66 -5.52
C ARG A 344 -3.20 7.62 -4.95
N LEU A 345 -3.44 8.92 -5.00
CA LEU A 345 -2.58 9.93 -4.39
C LEU A 345 -2.42 9.69 -2.88
N VAL A 346 -3.53 9.55 -2.15
CA VAL A 346 -3.51 9.32 -0.70
C VAL A 346 -2.89 7.97 -0.36
N LEU A 347 -3.16 6.90 -1.13
CA LEU A 347 -2.50 5.60 -0.94
C LEU A 347 -0.98 5.69 -1.15
N SER A 348 -0.52 6.46 -2.15
CA SER A 348 0.91 6.71 -2.37
C SER A 348 1.52 7.48 -1.20
N ALA A 349 0.80 8.46 -0.64
CA ALA A 349 1.23 9.20 0.54
C ALA A 349 1.29 8.32 1.80
N ILE A 350 0.30 7.44 2.01
CA ILE A 350 0.33 6.41 3.07
C ILE A 350 1.57 5.53 2.88
N MET A 351 1.81 5.01 1.68
CA MET A 351 2.98 4.18 1.39
C MET A 351 4.29 4.93 1.70
N LYS A 352 4.41 6.19 1.30
CA LYS A 352 5.58 7.05 1.60
C LYS A 352 5.84 7.14 3.11
N LYS A 353 4.79 7.35 3.90
CA LYS A 353 4.88 7.37 5.39
C LYS A 353 5.29 6.01 5.94
N VAL A 354 4.70 4.91 5.48
CA VAL A 354 4.98 3.55 5.95
C VAL A 354 6.44 3.18 5.72
N VAL A 355 6.97 3.37 4.49
CA VAL A 355 8.35 2.98 4.16
C VAL A 355 9.41 3.87 4.81
N SER A 356 9.03 5.06 5.29
CA SER A 356 9.90 5.98 6.03
C SER A 356 9.75 5.89 7.55
N SER A 357 8.79 5.09 8.05
CA SER A 357 8.48 4.99 9.48
C SER A 357 9.48 4.14 10.24
N ASP A 358 9.68 4.48 11.52
CA ASP A 358 10.40 3.62 12.47
C ASP A 358 9.57 2.38 12.87
N VAL A 359 10.26 1.41 13.47
CA VAL A 359 9.65 0.12 13.89
C VAL A 359 8.49 0.31 14.87
N GLY A 360 8.53 1.32 15.73
CA GLY A 360 7.48 1.60 16.71
C GLY A 360 6.20 2.07 16.01
N THR A 361 6.31 3.04 15.11
CA THR A 361 5.22 3.55 14.28
C THR A 361 4.63 2.43 13.41
N MET A 362 5.48 1.60 12.79
CA MET A 362 5.05 0.44 12.00
C MET A 362 4.26 -0.58 12.84
N THR A 363 4.69 -0.86 14.08
CA THR A 363 4.00 -1.76 15.00
C THR A 363 2.62 -1.22 15.39
N ASN A 364 2.51 0.08 15.69
CA ASN A 364 1.24 0.74 15.99
C ASN A 364 0.30 0.70 14.79
N MET A 365 0.80 0.95 13.60
CA MET A 365 0.02 0.86 12.35
C MET A 365 -0.52 -0.56 12.14
N ILE A 366 0.30 -1.60 12.28
CA ILE A 366 -0.14 -3.01 12.14
C ILE A 366 -1.21 -3.35 13.19
N SER A 367 -1.05 -2.88 14.42
CA SER A 367 -2.08 -3.04 15.46
C SER A 367 -3.39 -2.34 15.08
N THR A 368 -3.33 -1.16 14.50
CA THR A 368 -4.51 -0.44 13.99
C THR A 368 -5.12 -1.17 12.81
N LEU A 369 -4.31 -1.55 11.81
CA LEU A 369 -4.73 -2.33 10.64
C LEU A 369 -5.49 -3.59 11.02
N SER A 370 -5.04 -4.31 12.05
CA SER A 370 -5.64 -5.58 12.47
C SER A 370 -7.10 -5.47 12.91
N ASN A 371 -7.57 -4.29 13.26
CA ASN A 371 -8.95 -4.07 13.67
C ASN A 371 -9.89 -3.68 12.52
N TYR A 372 -9.35 -3.21 11.39
CA TYR A 372 -10.13 -2.56 10.34
C TYR A 372 -9.89 -3.12 8.94
N VAL A 373 -8.80 -3.87 8.74
CA VAL A 373 -8.46 -4.44 7.44
C VAL A 373 -8.69 -5.94 7.44
N THR A 374 -9.40 -6.42 6.43
CA THR A 374 -9.51 -7.85 6.13
C THR A 374 -8.52 -8.18 5.01
N THR A 375 -7.59 -9.12 5.25
CA THR A 375 -6.59 -9.53 4.27
C THR A 375 -6.15 -10.98 4.48
N ASP A 376 -5.69 -11.62 3.42
CA ASP A 376 -5.05 -12.95 3.45
C ASP A 376 -3.60 -12.90 3.95
N PHE A 377 -2.98 -11.70 3.99
CA PHE A 377 -1.61 -11.55 4.49
C PHE A 377 -1.49 -11.87 5.98
N SER A 378 -0.42 -12.60 6.33
CA SER A 378 0.01 -12.71 7.73
C SER A 378 0.72 -11.43 8.19
N VAL A 379 0.73 -11.18 9.48
CA VAL A 379 1.49 -10.07 10.09
C VAL A 379 2.97 -10.15 9.69
N ALA A 380 3.53 -11.36 9.66
CA ALA A 380 4.93 -11.57 9.25
C ALA A 380 5.16 -11.21 7.78
N SER A 381 4.23 -11.53 6.89
CA SER A 381 4.28 -11.17 5.46
C SER A 381 4.23 -9.67 5.25
N ILE A 382 3.35 -8.96 5.98
CA ILE A 382 3.26 -7.50 5.92
C ILE A 382 4.57 -6.84 6.35
N ILE A 383 5.14 -7.27 7.48
CA ILE A 383 6.43 -6.75 7.97
C ILE A 383 7.55 -7.05 6.97
N GLY A 384 7.61 -8.27 6.45
CA GLY A 384 8.61 -8.68 5.47
C GLY A 384 8.52 -7.89 4.17
N LEU A 385 7.32 -7.65 3.67
CA LEU A 385 7.08 -6.82 2.49
C LEU A 385 7.50 -5.37 2.75
N ALA A 386 7.07 -4.77 3.87
CA ALA A 386 7.44 -3.41 4.24
C ALA A 386 8.96 -3.25 4.34
N GLN A 387 9.67 -4.21 4.97
CA GLN A 387 11.13 -4.21 5.05
C GLN A 387 11.80 -4.34 3.67
N THR A 388 11.26 -5.17 2.79
CA THR A 388 11.78 -5.35 1.43
C THR A 388 11.61 -4.07 0.61
N MET A 389 10.48 -3.38 0.79
CA MET A 389 10.16 -2.14 0.10
C MET A 389 10.81 -0.90 0.72
N MET A 390 11.52 -1.01 1.86
CA MET A 390 12.26 0.12 2.43
C MET A 390 13.23 0.73 1.41
N GLY A 391 13.20 2.07 1.34
CA GLY A 391 14.03 2.83 0.40
C GLY A 391 13.49 2.91 -1.03
N ILE A 392 12.23 2.50 -1.27
CA ILE A 392 11.51 2.83 -2.49
C ILE A 392 11.37 4.36 -2.59
N ASP A 393 11.59 4.91 -3.76
CA ASP A 393 11.29 6.30 -4.08
C ASP A 393 9.84 6.35 -4.61
N VAL A 394 8.90 6.70 -3.73
CA VAL A 394 7.46 6.66 -4.07
C VAL A 394 7.11 7.57 -5.25
N GLU A 395 7.89 8.61 -5.50
CA GLU A 395 7.67 9.52 -6.63
C GLU A 395 8.14 8.94 -7.97
N LYS A 396 9.12 8.02 -7.94
CA LYS A 396 9.70 7.40 -9.14
C LYS A 396 9.28 5.97 -9.38
N ASP A 397 9.06 5.22 -8.28
CA ASP A 397 8.89 3.77 -8.33
C ASP A 397 7.42 3.35 -8.11
N VAL A 398 6.52 4.33 -7.83
CA VAL A 398 5.08 4.07 -7.73
C VAL A 398 4.36 4.67 -8.93
N TYR A 399 3.77 3.80 -9.72
CA TYR A 399 3.04 4.14 -10.93
C TYR A 399 1.54 4.07 -10.67
N THR A 400 0.78 4.99 -11.27
CA THR A 400 -0.67 5.01 -11.10
C THR A 400 -1.39 5.27 -12.41
N ALA A 401 -2.56 4.64 -12.60
CA ALA A 401 -3.45 4.94 -13.71
C ALA A 401 -4.90 4.56 -13.36
N ALA A 402 -5.82 4.95 -14.22
CA ALA A 402 -7.18 4.42 -14.23
C ALA A 402 -7.34 3.45 -15.41
N CYS A 403 -8.18 2.45 -15.25
CA CYS A 403 -8.64 1.60 -16.34
C CYS A 403 -9.27 2.48 -17.44
N PRO A 404 -8.84 2.38 -18.69
CA PRO A 404 -9.38 3.20 -19.78
C PRO A 404 -10.81 2.80 -20.09
N THR A 405 -11.73 3.72 -19.83
CA THR A 405 -13.17 3.53 -20.07
C THR A 405 -13.77 4.78 -20.69
N THR A 406 -14.91 4.59 -21.33
CA THR A 406 -15.77 5.67 -21.84
C THR A 406 -17.14 5.56 -21.23
N SER A 407 -17.63 6.66 -20.65
CA SER A 407 -18.98 6.72 -20.07
C SER A 407 -20.05 6.61 -21.14
N SER A 408 -21.03 5.74 -20.95
CA SER A 408 -22.18 5.52 -21.85
C SER A 408 -23.47 5.41 -21.06
N TYR A 409 -24.52 6.08 -21.57
CA TYR A 409 -25.86 5.98 -20.99
C TYR A 409 -26.74 5.08 -21.85
N GLU A 410 -27.03 3.87 -21.38
CA GLU A 410 -27.79 2.85 -22.09
C GLU A 410 -28.93 2.33 -21.21
N HIS A 411 -30.17 2.34 -21.73
CA HIS A 411 -31.35 1.79 -21.04
C HIS A 411 -31.55 2.33 -19.61
N ASP A 412 -31.43 3.64 -19.47
CA ASP A 412 -31.55 4.36 -18.18
C ASP A 412 -30.46 4.01 -17.12
N ILE A 413 -29.33 3.45 -17.57
CA ILE A 413 -28.18 3.09 -16.74
C ILE A 413 -26.92 3.74 -17.29
N TRP A 414 -26.13 4.37 -16.43
CA TRP A 414 -24.77 4.80 -16.74
C TRP A 414 -23.82 3.61 -16.63
N TRP A 415 -22.98 3.46 -17.64
CA TRP A 415 -21.96 2.43 -17.73
C TRP A 415 -20.60 3.06 -18.01
N GLU A 416 -19.55 2.41 -17.53
CA GLU A 416 -18.19 2.63 -17.99
C GLU A 416 -17.82 1.49 -18.95
N ILE A 417 -17.71 1.84 -20.22
CA ILE A 417 -17.40 0.88 -21.29
C ILE A 417 -15.89 0.81 -21.44
N LEU A 418 -15.33 -0.38 -21.26
CA LEU A 418 -13.89 -0.64 -21.37
C LEU A 418 -13.40 -0.36 -22.81
N ASP A 419 -12.33 0.42 -22.95
CA ASP A 419 -11.53 0.41 -24.17
C ASP A 419 -10.58 -0.79 -24.11
N GLU A 420 -11.00 -1.87 -24.75
CA GLU A 420 -10.26 -3.14 -24.69
C GLU A 420 -8.86 -3.07 -25.31
N ALA A 421 -8.63 -2.20 -26.31
CA ALA A 421 -7.33 -2.08 -26.97
C ALA A 421 -6.32 -1.40 -26.05
N ASP A 422 -6.71 -0.27 -25.48
CA ASP A 422 -5.89 0.50 -24.56
C ASP A 422 -5.70 -0.25 -23.24
N TRP A 423 -6.74 -0.93 -22.77
CA TRP A 423 -6.63 -1.77 -21.56
C TRP A 423 -5.62 -2.90 -21.73
N ARG A 424 -5.68 -3.64 -22.84
CA ARG A 424 -4.70 -4.71 -23.11
C ARG A 424 -3.28 -4.16 -23.27
N ALA A 425 -3.14 -2.98 -23.90
CA ALA A 425 -1.84 -2.33 -24.04
C ALA A 425 -1.29 -1.91 -22.66
N MET A 426 -2.14 -1.31 -21.80
CA MET A 426 -1.79 -0.93 -20.44
C MET A 426 -1.39 -2.14 -19.61
N MET A 427 -2.23 -3.19 -19.56
CA MET A 427 -1.94 -4.38 -18.74
C MET A 427 -0.69 -5.12 -19.19
N LYS A 428 -0.39 -5.15 -20.49
CA LYS A 428 0.88 -5.68 -21.00
C LYS A 428 2.10 -4.91 -20.48
N ARG A 429 2.00 -3.58 -20.35
CA ARG A 429 3.07 -2.76 -19.75
C ARG A 429 3.20 -3.05 -18.26
N VAL A 430 2.08 -3.07 -17.55
CA VAL A 430 2.02 -3.35 -16.10
C VAL A 430 2.62 -4.72 -15.79
N ASP A 431 2.24 -5.75 -16.53
CA ASP A 431 2.76 -7.11 -16.35
C ASP A 431 4.27 -7.20 -16.60
N ALA A 432 4.77 -6.44 -17.57
CA ALA A 432 6.21 -6.30 -17.83
C ALA A 432 6.96 -5.46 -16.77
N GLY A 433 6.29 -4.94 -15.74
CA GLY A 433 6.88 -4.07 -14.70
C GLY A 433 7.17 -2.65 -15.16
N LEU A 434 6.57 -2.23 -16.27
CA LEU A 434 6.68 -0.88 -16.80
C LEU A 434 5.54 0.01 -16.27
N PRO A 435 5.69 1.35 -16.29
CA PRO A 435 4.60 2.25 -16.01
C PRO A 435 3.38 1.98 -16.90
N PRO A 436 2.16 2.13 -16.39
CA PRO A 436 0.92 1.85 -17.13
C PRO A 436 0.74 2.77 -18.35
N THR A 437 1.29 3.98 -18.27
CA THR A 437 1.33 4.99 -19.33
C THR A 437 2.78 5.33 -19.68
N GLU A 438 3.02 5.94 -20.85
CA GLU A 438 4.38 6.35 -21.24
C GLU A 438 4.83 7.61 -20.50
N GLU A 439 3.88 8.50 -20.21
CA GLU A 439 4.10 9.76 -19.50
C GLU A 439 3.04 9.92 -18.41
N SER A 440 3.34 10.73 -17.39
CA SER A 440 2.35 11.14 -16.40
C SER A 440 1.30 12.04 -17.04
N MET A 441 0.07 11.90 -16.58
CA MET A 441 -1.08 12.65 -17.07
C MET A 441 -1.66 13.50 -15.95
N VAL A 442 -1.87 14.78 -16.26
CA VAL A 442 -2.48 15.74 -15.35
C VAL A 442 -3.73 16.29 -16.03
N ASP A 443 -4.84 16.28 -15.34
CA ASP A 443 -6.05 16.93 -15.83
C ASP A 443 -5.84 18.45 -15.88
N PRO A 444 -5.98 19.11 -17.03
CA PRO A 444 -5.63 20.52 -17.17
C PRO A 444 -6.59 21.46 -16.44
N ALA A 445 -7.80 21.02 -16.14
CA ALA A 445 -8.81 21.86 -15.49
C ALA A 445 -8.69 21.82 -13.95
N SER A 446 -8.40 20.64 -13.38
CA SER A 446 -8.29 20.46 -11.93
C SER A 446 -6.85 20.46 -11.42
N GLY A 447 -5.87 20.21 -12.28
CA GLY A 447 -4.49 19.95 -11.87
C GLY A 447 -4.28 18.58 -11.19
N VAL A 448 -5.30 17.73 -11.15
CA VAL A 448 -5.21 16.39 -10.55
C VAL A 448 -4.36 15.48 -11.44
N VAL A 449 -3.40 14.77 -10.83
CA VAL A 449 -2.60 13.75 -11.52
C VAL A 449 -3.45 12.49 -11.73
N THR A 450 -3.89 12.27 -12.94
CA THR A 450 -4.75 11.13 -13.31
C THR A 450 -3.97 9.86 -13.63
N ALA A 451 -2.71 9.99 -14.04
CA ALA A 451 -1.76 8.89 -14.17
C ALA A 451 -0.34 9.34 -13.80
N SER A 452 0.45 8.47 -13.16
CA SER A 452 1.85 8.70 -12.84
C SER A 452 2.71 7.61 -13.47
N ALA A 453 3.71 8.04 -14.25
CA ALA A 453 4.70 7.17 -14.90
C ALA A 453 6.06 7.15 -14.16
N GLY A 454 6.14 7.73 -12.93
CA GLY A 454 7.38 7.78 -12.16
C GLY A 454 8.39 8.82 -12.67
N ASP A 455 7.91 9.88 -13.30
CA ASP A 455 8.75 10.94 -13.90
C ASP A 455 9.15 12.05 -12.91
N GLY A 456 9.00 11.77 -11.61
CA GLY A 456 9.42 12.65 -10.49
C GLY A 456 8.72 14.01 -10.47
N GLY A 457 7.99 14.29 -9.39
CA GLY A 457 7.38 15.62 -9.18
C GLY A 457 6.02 15.87 -9.81
N LYS A 458 5.45 14.90 -10.54
CA LYS A 458 4.08 14.97 -11.05
C LYS A 458 3.10 14.08 -10.25
N THR A 459 3.46 13.65 -9.05
CA THR A 459 2.65 12.73 -8.25
C THR A 459 1.68 13.41 -7.29
N GLY A 460 1.78 14.74 -7.09
CA GLY A 460 1.02 15.46 -6.07
C GLY A 460 1.42 15.12 -4.63
N LEU A 461 2.53 14.40 -4.41
CA LEU A 461 3.07 14.14 -3.08
C LEU A 461 3.98 15.26 -2.65
N THR A 462 3.87 15.69 -1.39
CA THR A 462 4.82 16.67 -0.83
C THR A 462 6.18 16.01 -0.62
N SER A 463 7.23 16.61 -1.19
CA SER A 463 8.61 16.20 -0.95
C SER A 463 9.11 16.84 0.33
N GLU A 464 9.59 16.05 1.29
CA GLU A 464 10.42 16.61 2.36
C GLU A 464 11.74 17.10 1.71
N GLY A 465 11.81 18.39 1.44
CA GLY A 465 13.04 19.09 1.12
C GLY A 465 13.49 19.13 -0.33
N SER A 466 12.60 19.00 -1.33
CA SER A 466 12.95 19.29 -2.72
C SER A 466 12.21 20.50 -3.25
N SER A 467 12.95 21.43 -3.81
CA SER A 467 12.50 22.60 -4.55
C SER A 467 11.41 22.27 -5.56
N GLY A 468 10.20 22.60 -5.26
CA GLY A 468 9.12 23.09 -6.09
C GLY A 468 8.92 22.55 -7.48
N ASN A 469 7.96 21.65 -7.65
CA ASN A 469 7.05 21.79 -8.78
C ASN A 469 5.79 22.50 -8.26
N THR A 470 5.86 23.81 -8.14
CA THR A 470 4.75 24.64 -7.73
C THR A 470 3.78 24.72 -8.89
N SER A 471 2.62 24.09 -8.77
CA SER A 471 1.53 24.25 -9.72
C SER A 471 1.27 25.73 -9.97
N LEU A 472 1.22 26.14 -11.21
CA LEU A 472 0.88 27.50 -11.62
C LEU A 472 -0.60 27.62 -12.00
N GLN A 473 -1.41 26.64 -11.64
CA GLN A 473 -2.83 26.59 -11.95
C GLN A 473 -3.56 27.83 -11.45
N GLY A 474 -4.20 28.50 -12.40
CA GLY A 474 -4.96 29.74 -12.11
C GLY A 474 -4.12 30.96 -11.78
N VAL A 475 -2.78 30.82 -11.67
CA VAL A 475 -1.86 31.93 -11.40
C VAL A 475 -1.82 32.88 -12.59
N LYS A 476 -2.13 34.14 -12.34
CA LYS A 476 -2.09 35.19 -13.37
C LYS A 476 -0.70 35.77 -13.49
N ILE A 477 -0.05 35.53 -14.62
CA ILE A 477 1.32 35.96 -14.89
C ILE A 477 1.37 36.93 -16.05
N ALA A 478 1.82 38.15 -15.79
CA ALA A 478 2.15 39.08 -16.85
C ALA A 478 3.57 38.79 -17.37
N VAL A 479 3.73 38.35 -18.61
CA VAL A 479 5.04 38.10 -19.22
C VAL A 479 5.37 39.21 -20.21
N LYS A 480 6.42 39.95 -19.92
CA LYS A 480 6.85 41.12 -20.71
C LYS A 480 8.19 40.88 -21.36
N ASN A 481 8.30 41.26 -22.63
CA ASN A 481 9.56 41.23 -23.37
C ASN A 481 10.43 42.41 -22.95
N GLY A 482 11.52 42.17 -22.25
CA GLY A 482 12.56 43.12 -21.87
C GLY A 482 13.88 42.91 -22.62
N SER A 483 14.00 41.82 -23.39
CA SER A 483 15.22 41.49 -24.17
C SER A 483 15.31 42.22 -25.51
N GLY A 484 14.18 42.70 -26.03
CA GLY A 484 14.10 43.26 -27.38
C GLY A 484 14.03 42.21 -28.51
N VAL A 485 14.09 40.91 -28.17
CA VAL A 485 13.98 39.81 -29.15
C VAL A 485 12.49 39.53 -29.41
N ASN A 486 12.09 39.59 -30.66
CA ASN A 486 10.72 39.35 -31.05
C ASN A 486 10.26 37.93 -30.68
N GLY A 487 9.12 37.80 -30.01
CA GLY A 487 8.49 36.52 -29.67
C GLY A 487 8.96 35.89 -28.34
N CYS A 488 9.98 36.44 -27.64
CA CYS A 488 10.52 35.84 -26.42
C CYS A 488 9.44 35.79 -25.29
N ALA A 489 8.60 36.81 -25.14
CA ALA A 489 7.51 36.78 -24.16
C ALA A 489 6.48 35.67 -24.48
N SER A 490 6.15 35.47 -25.75
CA SER A 490 5.25 34.39 -26.17
C SER A 490 5.87 33.01 -25.97
N ALA A 491 7.17 32.88 -26.24
CA ALA A 491 7.89 31.62 -26.02
C ALA A 491 8.01 31.30 -24.53
N ALA A 492 8.26 32.30 -23.67
CA ALA A 492 8.23 32.12 -22.22
C ALA A 492 6.83 31.76 -21.71
N ALA A 493 5.78 32.40 -22.24
CA ALA A 493 4.38 32.08 -21.95
C ALA A 493 4.06 30.63 -22.30
N SER A 494 4.58 30.13 -23.43
CA SER A 494 4.36 28.75 -23.87
C SER A 494 4.95 27.69 -22.92
N LYS A 495 5.95 28.04 -22.08
CA LYS A 495 6.46 27.17 -21.02
C LYS A 495 5.60 27.20 -19.76
N LEU A 496 4.90 28.31 -19.49
CA LEU A 496 4.12 28.50 -18.27
C LEU A 496 2.67 28.07 -18.42
N THR A 497 2.09 28.26 -19.63
CA THR A 497 0.67 27.93 -19.91
C THR A 497 0.37 26.44 -19.71
N PRO A 498 1.21 25.47 -20.11
CA PRO A 498 0.95 24.04 -19.85
C PRO A 498 0.92 23.67 -18.37
N LEU A 499 1.45 24.55 -17.50
CA LEU A 499 1.43 24.38 -16.05
C LEU A 499 0.20 25.01 -15.40
N GLY A 500 -0.77 25.43 -16.21
CA GLY A 500 -2.04 26.00 -15.76
C GLY A 500 -2.01 27.51 -15.48
N ALA A 501 -0.91 28.21 -15.81
CA ALA A 501 -0.84 29.65 -15.65
C ALA A 501 -1.74 30.39 -16.65
N ILE A 502 -2.42 31.42 -16.17
CA ILE A 502 -3.14 32.38 -17.01
C ILE A 502 -2.15 33.46 -17.41
N VAL A 503 -1.64 33.40 -18.63
CA VAL A 503 -0.54 34.26 -19.06
C VAL A 503 -1.00 35.38 -19.99
N GLU A 504 -0.64 36.62 -19.63
CA GLU A 504 -0.79 37.79 -20.49
C GLU A 504 0.58 38.22 -21.00
N THR A 505 0.76 38.29 -22.31
CA THR A 505 2.04 38.71 -22.92
C THR A 505 2.05 40.17 -23.35
N GLY A 506 3.23 40.80 -23.35
CA GLY A 506 3.39 42.17 -23.79
C GLY A 506 4.88 42.58 -23.84
N ASN A 507 5.11 43.86 -24.02
CA ASN A 507 6.46 44.45 -23.95
C ASN A 507 6.70 45.08 -22.59
N ALA A 508 7.95 45.05 -22.13
CA ALA A 508 8.41 45.83 -20.99
C ALA A 508 8.54 47.32 -21.36
N ASP A 509 8.78 48.14 -20.38
CA ASP A 509 9.01 49.59 -20.51
C ASP A 509 10.33 49.91 -21.21
N ASP A 510 11.32 49.00 -21.10
CA ASP A 510 12.61 49.08 -21.80
C ASP A 510 12.99 47.68 -22.37
N PHE A 511 13.79 47.65 -23.43
CA PHE A 511 14.32 46.43 -24.06
C PHE A 511 15.79 46.17 -23.69
N LYS A 512 16.25 46.69 -22.56
CA LYS A 512 17.65 46.56 -22.11
C LYS A 512 17.83 45.66 -20.90
N TYR A 513 16.84 44.87 -20.58
CA TYR A 513 16.92 43.90 -19.49
C TYR A 513 17.94 42.81 -19.86
N LYS A 514 19.02 42.74 -19.10
CA LYS A 514 20.08 41.73 -19.31
C LYS A 514 19.70 40.38 -18.71
N GLU A 515 18.99 40.44 -17.60
CA GLU A 515 18.56 39.27 -16.80
C GLU A 515 17.06 39.19 -16.77
N THR A 516 16.54 37.97 -16.84
CA THR A 516 15.15 37.68 -16.61
C THR A 516 14.83 37.87 -15.13
N ILE A 517 13.75 38.56 -14.83
CA ILE A 517 13.33 38.82 -13.44
C ILE A 517 11.89 38.40 -13.24
N ILE A 518 11.62 37.78 -12.09
CA ILE A 518 10.30 37.36 -11.65
C ILE A 518 9.94 38.19 -10.41
N ILE A 519 8.88 39.00 -10.52
CA ILE A 519 8.48 39.95 -9.50
C ILE A 519 7.20 39.47 -8.85
N TYR A 520 7.18 39.48 -7.52
CA TYR A 520 6.04 39.07 -6.70
C TYR A 520 5.74 40.13 -5.63
N ASN A 521 4.46 40.18 -5.17
CA ASN A 521 4.02 41.25 -4.23
C ASN A 521 4.14 40.85 -2.75
N ASN A 522 3.80 39.61 -2.36
CA ASN A 522 3.81 39.17 -0.98
C ASN A 522 4.98 38.23 -0.67
N PRO A 523 5.52 38.23 0.55
CA PRO A 523 6.59 37.28 0.92
C PRO A 523 6.21 35.82 0.78
N SER A 524 4.93 35.46 0.95
CA SER A 524 4.37 34.14 0.72
C SER A 524 4.52 33.64 -0.73
N ASP A 525 4.65 34.58 -1.68
CA ASP A 525 4.66 34.28 -3.11
C ASP A 525 6.07 33.98 -3.63
N GLN A 526 7.10 34.07 -2.77
CA GLN A 526 8.51 33.88 -3.16
C GLN A 526 8.79 32.48 -3.70
N ALA A 527 8.24 31.45 -3.04
CA ALA A 527 8.45 30.07 -3.48
C ALA A 527 7.87 29.82 -4.89
N LYS A 528 6.70 30.39 -5.16
CA LYS A 528 6.03 30.29 -6.45
C LYS A 528 6.75 31.13 -7.54
N ALA A 529 7.31 32.28 -7.16
CA ALA A 529 8.19 33.05 -8.05
C ALA A 529 9.46 32.27 -8.42
N GLN A 530 10.04 31.53 -7.47
CA GLN A 530 11.18 30.67 -7.74
C GLN A 530 10.84 29.53 -8.71
N ALA A 531 9.66 28.90 -8.52
CA ALA A 531 9.20 27.88 -9.44
C ALA A 531 8.98 28.40 -10.87
N ILE A 532 8.51 29.63 -11.03
CA ILE A 532 8.41 30.27 -12.34
C ILE A 532 9.83 30.44 -12.96
N ALA A 533 10.82 30.83 -12.18
CA ALA A 533 12.20 30.94 -12.64
C ALA A 533 12.77 29.58 -13.08
N ASP A 534 12.51 28.55 -12.29
CA ASP A 534 12.97 27.17 -12.54
C ASP A 534 12.36 26.61 -13.85
N VAL A 535 11.07 26.85 -14.11
CA VAL A 535 10.40 26.49 -15.36
C VAL A 535 10.96 27.22 -16.57
N LEU A 536 11.30 28.47 -16.42
CA LEU A 536 11.92 29.25 -17.49
C LEU A 536 13.38 28.84 -17.74
N GLY A 537 14.02 28.18 -16.76
CA GLY A 537 15.43 27.77 -16.80
C GLY A 537 16.42 28.91 -16.48
N THR A 538 15.91 30.09 -16.18
CA THR A 538 16.68 31.27 -15.74
C THR A 538 15.75 32.29 -15.06
N GLY A 539 16.30 33.21 -14.34
CA GLY A 539 15.61 34.35 -13.77
C GLY A 539 15.89 34.55 -12.27
N THR A 540 15.89 35.79 -11.85
CA THR A 540 16.07 36.20 -10.46
C THR A 540 14.73 36.64 -9.88
N THR A 541 14.34 36.09 -8.73
CA THR A 541 13.10 36.47 -8.05
C THR A 541 13.29 37.74 -7.24
N LYS A 542 12.34 38.68 -7.34
CA LYS A 542 12.39 39.96 -6.62
C LYS A 542 11.04 40.30 -6.02
N LYS A 543 11.05 40.66 -4.74
CA LYS A 543 9.86 41.22 -4.11
C LYS A 543 9.61 42.63 -4.67
N ASN A 544 8.36 42.89 -5.07
CA ASN A 544 7.94 44.21 -5.49
C ASN A 544 7.92 45.17 -4.28
N ASN A 545 8.70 46.21 -4.38
CA ASN A 545 8.73 47.32 -3.40
C ASN A 545 8.06 48.58 -3.92
N GLY A 546 7.06 48.42 -4.79
CA GLY A 546 6.26 49.48 -5.36
C GLY A 546 6.83 50.08 -6.66
N VAL A 547 7.94 49.54 -7.19
CA VAL A 547 8.57 50.03 -8.43
C VAL A 547 7.82 49.49 -9.66
N TYR A 548 7.29 48.26 -9.60
CA TYR A 548 6.59 47.61 -10.72
C TYR A 548 5.09 47.67 -10.55
N SER A 549 4.39 48.09 -11.62
CA SER A 549 2.93 48.06 -11.68
C SER A 549 2.50 47.04 -12.75
N PHE A 550 1.76 46.02 -12.37
CA PHE A 550 1.28 44.97 -13.27
C PHE A 550 -0.06 44.42 -12.79
N ALA A 551 -0.81 43.89 -13.75
CA ALA A 551 -2.04 43.14 -13.46
C ALA A 551 -1.69 41.66 -13.33
N GLY A 552 -2.14 41.02 -12.27
CA GLY A 552 -1.86 39.60 -12.00
C GLY A 552 -1.07 39.40 -10.70
N ASP A 553 -0.72 38.13 -10.46
CA ASP A 553 -0.04 37.70 -9.24
C ASP A 553 1.48 37.87 -9.36
N TYR A 554 2.01 37.66 -10.58
CA TYR A 554 3.44 37.76 -10.89
C TYR A 554 3.69 38.55 -12.16
N LEU A 555 4.84 39.22 -12.20
CA LEU A 555 5.36 39.82 -13.41
C LEU A 555 6.69 39.15 -13.78
N VAL A 556 6.78 38.61 -14.97
CA VAL A 556 8.01 38.09 -15.59
C VAL A 556 8.48 39.09 -16.63
N VAL A 557 9.65 39.64 -16.46
CA VAL A 557 10.34 40.44 -17.51
C VAL A 557 11.46 39.60 -18.07
N VAL A 558 11.27 39.14 -19.29
CA VAL A 558 12.25 38.28 -20.02
C VAL A 558 13.44 39.11 -20.45
N GLY A 559 14.60 38.76 -19.94
CA GLY A 559 15.88 39.43 -20.25
C GLY A 559 16.63 38.79 -21.44
N ALA A 560 17.81 39.32 -21.71
CA ALA A 560 18.68 38.83 -22.79
C ALA A 560 19.38 37.49 -22.46
N ASP A 561 19.32 37.07 -21.19
CA ASP A 561 19.82 35.79 -20.68
C ASP A 561 18.90 34.60 -20.97
N TRP A 562 17.69 34.88 -21.41
CA TRP A 562 16.72 33.84 -21.76
C TRP A 562 16.83 33.47 -23.25
N GLN A 563 17.12 32.18 -23.55
CA GLN A 563 17.35 31.67 -24.89
C GLN A 563 16.32 30.56 -25.25
#